data_df36fb3405ae63784a1445ff3404b585
#
_entry.id   df36fb3405ae63784a1445ff3404b585
#
_cell.length_a   1.000
_cell.length_b   1.000
_cell.length_c   1.000
_cell.angle_alpha   90.00
_cell.angle_beta   90.00
_cell.angle_gamma   90.00
#
_symmetry.space_group_name_H-M   'P 1'
#
loop_
_entity.id
_entity.type
_entity.pdbx_description
1 polymer ?
#
loop_
_entity_poly.entity_id
_entity_poly.type
_entity_poly.pdbx_seq_one_letter_code
_entity_poly.pdbx_strand_id
1 'polypeptide(L)'
;MPDYWKNLAQVDPAALLRQVRREQAERNLPEFIRQAWPVIEPGTTFIDNWHIDCIGEYLEAVNRGQITRLIVNMPPRHMKSLEITVCYPAWTWVKHPERRFIKVSYSDSLSRKHNVLTRDIIQSTWYAANWGDRFSLKDDVNRQNEFKNNHQGLMFSTSVGGALTGEGGDCIILDDPQNPLQANSETEREATIAFFKNTLQSRLNDPKTGVFIIVMQRLHEKDLTGHILAEDLGYTHLCLPAEAPQRTIITFPVSGREVIREEGDILNPQRFDKETLASLKKSMGSLQYAGQYEQTPAPADGLIFKREWLQNFFDPKAAPHQSMLIQSWDMAFTKSEGSAKVAGYIVGRSGADIYIWDLVNEKMTFTESVAAVRTLTGKWPKARAKVIENKANGPAIVDLLKKQIPGMVEFSPKGSKQERALSVTPYFEAGNIHFPKPETAPWVHDTIQDLLMFPKGEYKDDIDALVQAILYLMDKPAKSPPKAEAMLSKSSYWRR
;
A
#
# COMPACT_ATOMS: atom_id res chain seq x y z
N MET A 1 -38.74 -45.57 -30.21
CA MET A 1 -38.47 -44.35 -29.42
C MET A 1 -39.13 -44.31 -28.04
N PRO A 2 -39.23 -45.33 -27.22
CA PRO A 2 -39.83 -45.23 -25.89
C PRO A 2 -38.84 -45.30 -24.71
N ASP A 3 -37.59 -45.73 -24.89
CA ASP A 3 -36.76 -46.03 -23.73
C ASP A 3 -35.82 -44.87 -23.25
N TYR A 4 -35.64 -43.89 -24.09
CA TYR A 4 -34.79 -42.72 -23.73
C TYR A 4 -35.40 -41.88 -22.60
N TRP A 5 -36.71 -41.71 -22.58
CA TRP A 5 -37.43 -40.93 -21.55
C TRP A 5 -37.61 -41.65 -20.22
N LYS A 6 -37.60 -42.99 -20.22
CA LYS A 6 -37.66 -43.79 -18.98
C LYS A 6 -36.38 -43.73 -18.17
N ASN A 7 -35.22 -43.57 -18.83
CA ASN A 7 -33.93 -43.43 -18.15
C ASN A 7 -33.76 -42.04 -17.53
N LEU A 8 -34.34 -40.98 -18.10
CA LEU A 8 -34.29 -39.63 -17.51
C LEU A 8 -35.17 -39.51 -16.25
N ALA A 9 -36.21 -40.29 -16.10
CA ALA A 9 -37.07 -40.28 -14.91
C ALA A 9 -36.41 -40.95 -13.67
N GLN A 10 -35.26 -41.61 -13.84
CA GLN A 10 -34.52 -42.27 -12.74
C GLN A 10 -33.31 -41.47 -12.24
N VAL A 11 -33.01 -40.33 -12.88
CA VAL A 11 -31.89 -39.50 -12.45
C VAL A 11 -32.32 -38.59 -11.29
N ASP A 12 -31.69 -38.75 -10.13
CA ASP A 12 -31.87 -37.81 -9.02
C ASP A 12 -31.50 -36.38 -9.47
N PRO A 13 -32.45 -35.44 -9.52
CA PRO A 13 -32.16 -34.06 -9.97
C PRO A 13 -31.07 -33.37 -9.16
N ALA A 14 -30.95 -33.71 -7.87
CA ALA A 14 -29.94 -33.16 -7.01
C ALA A 14 -28.53 -33.72 -7.32
N ALA A 15 -28.45 -35.01 -7.67
CA ALA A 15 -27.19 -35.62 -8.11
C ALA A 15 -26.74 -35.05 -9.47
N LEU A 16 -27.67 -34.87 -10.42
CA LEU A 16 -27.35 -34.24 -11.69
C LEU A 16 -26.89 -32.81 -11.53
N LEU A 17 -27.54 -32.01 -10.68
CA LEU A 17 -27.15 -30.65 -10.42
C LEU A 17 -25.74 -30.59 -9.79
N ARG A 18 -25.42 -31.47 -8.86
CA ARG A 18 -24.07 -31.60 -8.29
C ARG A 18 -23.02 -31.90 -9.35
N GLN A 19 -23.32 -32.84 -10.26
CA GLN A 19 -22.42 -33.19 -11.36
C GLN A 19 -22.19 -32.01 -12.31
N VAL A 20 -23.26 -31.32 -12.71
CA VAL A 20 -23.15 -30.12 -13.57
C VAL A 20 -22.30 -29.05 -12.93
N ARG A 21 -22.55 -28.74 -11.65
CA ARG A 21 -21.74 -27.75 -10.90
C ARG A 21 -20.26 -28.15 -10.79
N ARG A 22 -20.00 -29.42 -10.51
CA ARG A 22 -18.65 -29.98 -10.50
C ARG A 22 -17.95 -29.77 -11.84
N GLU A 23 -18.60 -30.13 -12.95
CA GLU A 23 -18.00 -29.96 -14.27
C GLU A 23 -17.79 -28.48 -14.65
N GLN A 24 -18.72 -27.62 -14.30
CA GLN A 24 -18.59 -26.18 -14.50
C GLN A 24 -17.37 -25.64 -13.75
N ALA A 25 -17.23 -25.93 -12.45
CA ALA A 25 -16.11 -25.50 -11.64
C ALA A 25 -14.78 -26.10 -12.12
N GLU A 26 -14.78 -27.35 -12.62
CA GLU A 26 -13.59 -28.00 -13.15
C GLU A 26 -13.07 -27.36 -14.45
N ARG A 27 -13.99 -26.89 -15.30
CA ARG A 27 -13.66 -26.33 -16.61
C ARG A 27 -13.40 -24.84 -16.59
N ASN A 28 -13.96 -24.13 -15.59
CA ASN A 28 -14.00 -22.69 -15.53
C ASN A 28 -13.55 -22.21 -14.14
N LEU A 29 -12.43 -21.49 -14.08
CA LEU A 29 -11.89 -21.00 -12.82
C LEU A 29 -12.82 -20.00 -12.11
N PRO A 30 -13.44 -19.01 -12.78
CA PRO A 30 -14.44 -18.13 -12.15
C PRO A 30 -15.58 -18.90 -11.47
N GLU A 31 -16.07 -19.97 -12.09
CA GLU A 31 -17.12 -20.80 -11.49
C GLU A 31 -16.59 -21.59 -10.28
N PHE A 32 -15.36 -22.06 -10.32
CA PHE A 32 -14.70 -22.64 -9.15
C PHE A 32 -14.62 -21.65 -7.99
N ILE A 33 -14.25 -20.38 -8.27
CA ILE A 33 -14.16 -19.31 -7.27
C ILE A 33 -15.53 -19.05 -6.63
N ARG A 34 -16.59 -18.91 -7.45
CA ARG A 34 -17.96 -18.70 -6.95
C ARG A 34 -18.40 -19.82 -6.02
N GLN A 35 -18.11 -21.07 -6.38
CA GLN A 35 -18.47 -22.23 -5.56
C GLN A 35 -17.58 -22.41 -4.33
N ALA A 36 -16.30 -22.00 -4.38
CA ALA A 36 -15.38 -22.02 -3.26
C ALA A 36 -15.62 -20.88 -2.26
N TRP A 37 -16.33 -19.83 -2.64
CA TRP A 37 -16.52 -18.64 -1.80
C TRP A 37 -17.03 -18.92 -0.39
N PRO A 38 -18.02 -19.76 -0.16
CA PRO A 38 -18.49 -20.07 1.18
C PRO A 38 -17.44 -20.74 2.08
N VAL A 39 -16.40 -21.35 1.50
CA VAL A 39 -15.25 -21.89 2.23
C VAL A 39 -14.27 -20.79 2.60
N ILE A 40 -14.04 -19.84 1.68
CA ILE A 40 -13.04 -18.77 1.83
C ILE A 40 -13.55 -17.69 2.79
N GLU A 41 -14.80 -17.28 2.60
CA GLU A 41 -15.44 -16.16 3.33
C GLU A 41 -16.89 -16.53 3.71
N PRO A 42 -17.06 -17.45 4.70
CA PRO A 42 -18.37 -18.00 5.03
C PRO A 42 -19.38 -16.96 5.56
N GLY A 43 -18.90 -15.82 6.03
CA GLY A 43 -19.74 -14.75 6.60
C GLY A 43 -20.13 -13.65 5.61
N THR A 44 -19.70 -13.72 4.34
CA THR A 44 -19.91 -12.64 3.37
C THR A 44 -20.54 -13.13 2.08
N THR A 45 -21.40 -12.29 1.49
CA THR A 45 -21.97 -12.56 0.17
C THR A 45 -20.93 -12.30 -0.91
N PHE A 46 -20.84 -13.21 -1.88
CA PHE A 46 -20.00 -13.02 -3.06
C PHE A 46 -20.54 -11.87 -3.92
N ILE A 47 -19.70 -10.91 -4.21
CA ILE A 47 -20.02 -9.80 -5.13
C ILE A 47 -19.43 -10.15 -6.48
N ASP A 48 -20.27 -10.59 -7.39
CA ASP A 48 -19.84 -10.97 -8.74
C ASP A 48 -19.55 -9.75 -9.60
N ASN A 49 -18.51 -9.84 -10.43
CA ASN A 49 -18.17 -8.78 -11.37
C ASN A 49 -17.33 -9.34 -12.53
N TRP A 50 -17.44 -8.73 -13.70
CA TRP A 50 -16.80 -9.12 -14.94
C TRP A 50 -15.28 -9.29 -14.86
N HIS A 51 -14.59 -8.54 -13.98
CA HIS A 51 -13.12 -8.63 -13.82
C HIS A 51 -12.69 -9.99 -13.28
N ILE A 52 -13.54 -10.67 -12.50
CA ILE A 52 -13.31 -12.03 -12.02
C ILE A 52 -13.27 -13.01 -13.19
N ASP A 53 -14.23 -12.90 -14.10
CA ASP A 53 -14.23 -13.72 -15.32
C ASP A 53 -13.00 -13.41 -16.19
N CYS A 54 -12.64 -12.14 -16.30
CA CYS A 54 -11.50 -11.72 -17.10
C CYS A 54 -10.19 -12.31 -16.57
N ILE A 55 -9.89 -12.12 -15.29
CA ILE A 55 -8.67 -12.66 -14.65
C ILE A 55 -8.69 -14.18 -14.72
N GLY A 56 -9.86 -14.81 -14.48
CA GLY A 56 -10.03 -16.26 -14.61
C GLY A 56 -9.62 -16.77 -15.97
N GLU A 57 -10.03 -16.13 -17.06
CA GLU A 57 -9.63 -16.55 -18.41
C GLU A 57 -8.13 -16.33 -18.69
N TYR A 58 -7.50 -15.27 -18.16
CA TYR A 58 -6.05 -15.13 -18.24
C TYR A 58 -5.34 -16.29 -17.52
N LEU A 59 -5.82 -16.71 -16.36
CA LEU A 59 -5.27 -17.85 -15.63
C LEU A 59 -5.56 -19.20 -16.31
N GLU A 60 -6.71 -19.34 -16.96
CA GLU A 60 -7.00 -20.50 -17.81
C GLU A 60 -6.07 -20.57 -19.02
N ALA A 61 -5.78 -19.43 -19.65
CA ALA A 61 -4.80 -19.35 -20.74
C ALA A 61 -3.38 -19.72 -20.25
N VAL A 62 -3.03 -19.31 -19.03
CA VAL A 62 -1.79 -19.76 -18.36
C VAL A 62 -1.81 -21.28 -18.16
N ASN A 63 -2.88 -21.84 -17.65
CA ASN A 63 -2.99 -23.29 -17.41
C ASN A 63 -2.93 -24.12 -18.69
N ARG A 64 -3.33 -23.55 -19.84
CA ARG A 64 -3.23 -24.14 -21.19
C ARG A 64 -1.86 -23.94 -21.84
N GLY A 65 -0.92 -23.25 -21.18
CA GLY A 65 0.40 -22.93 -21.70
C GLY A 65 0.43 -21.84 -22.80
N GLN A 66 -0.67 -21.11 -22.98
CA GLN A 66 -0.78 -20.00 -23.94
C GLN A 66 -0.07 -18.73 -23.43
N ILE A 67 -0.04 -18.54 -22.11
CA ILE A 67 0.64 -17.44 -21.42
C ILE A 67 1.58 -18.05 -20.38
N THR A 68 2.87 -17.75 -20.46
CA THR A 68 3.86 -18.20 -19.45
C THR A 68 4.39 -17.05 -18.59
N ARG A 69 4.13 -15.82 -18.99
CA ARG A 69 4.59 -14.60 -18.31
C ARG A 69 3.38 -13.65 -18.20
N LEU A 70 2.86 -13.47 -16.99
CA LEU A 70 1.65 -12.67 -16.76
C LEU A 70 1.90 -11.62 -15.68
N ILE A 71 1.50 -10.38 -15.93
CA ILE A 71 1.37 -9.32 -14.93
C ILE A 71 -0.08 -8.92 -14.83
N VAL A 72 -0.60 -8.86 -13.60
CA VAL A 72 -1.93 -8.32 -13.29
C VAL A 72 -1.78 -7.15 -12.33
N ASN A 73 -2.04 -5.94 -12.81
CA ASN A 73 -2.10 -4.75 -11.96
C ASN A 73 -3.54 -4.34 -11.71
N MET A 74 -3.92 -4.27 -10.45
CA MET A 74 -5.24 -3.84 -10.05
C MET A 74 -5.28 -3.33 -8.60
N PRO A 75 -6.30 -2.54 -8.22
CA PRO A 75 -6.41 -1.93 -6.92
C PRO A 75 -6.49 -2.95 -5.77
N PRO A 76 -6.21 -2.51 -4.53
CA PRO A 76 -6.43 -3.33 -3.35
C PRO A 76 -7.93 -3.67 -3.18
N ARG A 77 -8.21 -4.81 -2.53
CA ARG A 77 -9.57 -5.27 -2.18
C ARG A 77 -10.48 -5.62 -3.38
N HIS A 78 -9.93 -5.88 -4.56
CA HIS A 78 -10.64 -6.36 -5.74
C HIS A 78 -10.40 -7.85 -6.01
N MET A 79 -10.13 -8.64 -4.97
CA MET A 79 -9.98 -10.10 -4.99
C MET A 79 -8.72 -10.66 -5.66
N LYS A 80 -7.82 -9.84 -6.20
CA LYS A 80 -6.64 -10.27 -6.97
C LYS A 80 -5.87 -11.44 -6.35
N SER A 81 -5.53 -11.36 -5.05
CA SER A 81 -4.79 -12.41 -4.33
C SER A 81 -5.63 -13.67 -4.12
N LEU A 82 -6.95 -13.52 -3.85
CA LEU A 82 -7.83 -14.67 -3.69
C LEU A 82 -7.98 -15.46 -4.98
N GLU A 83 -8.12 -14.79 -6.12
CA GLU A 83 -8.22 -15.46 -7.42
C GLU A 83 -6.90 -16.11 -7.82
N ILE A 84 -5.80 -15.33 -7.81
CA ILE A 84 -4.53 -15.72 -8.45
C ILE A 84 -3.69 -16.58 -7.50
N THR A 85 -3.59 -16.19 -6.23
CA THR A 85 -2.64 -16.82 -5.29
C THR A 85 -3.29 -17.91 -4.46
N VAL A 86 -4.62 -17.87 -4.28
CA VAL A 86 -5.35 -18.84 -3.45
C VAL A 86 -6.14 -19.83 -4.30
N CYS A 87 -7.09 -19.37 -5.12
CA CYS A 87 -8.01 -20.26 -5.86
C CYS A 87 -7.34 -20.92 -7.05
N TYR A 88 -6.55 -20.20 -7.85
CA TYR A 88 -5.93 -20.74 -9.06
C TYR A 88 -5.03 -21.98 -8.78
N PRO A 89 -4.15 -22.00 -7.77
CA PRO A 89 -3.38 -23.20 -7.45
C PRO A 89 -4.26 -24.39 -6.99
N ALA A 90 -5.30 -24.13 -6.18
CA ALA A 90 -6.24 -25.19 -5.77
C ALA A 90 -7.03 -25.76 -6.95
N TRP A 91 -7.49 -24.89 -7.87
CA TRP A 91 -8.16 -25.27 -9.09
C TRP A 91 -7.25 -26.04 -10.05
N THR A 92 -5.98 -25.63 -10.19
CA THR A 92 -5.01 -26.34 -11.03
C THR A 92 -4.82 -27.79 -10.56
N TRP A 93 -4.76 -28.03 -9.26
CA TRP A 93 -4.60 -29.38 -8.71
C TRP A 93 -5.80 -30.27 -8.97
N VAL A 94 -6.94 -29.77 -9.34
CA VAL A 94 -8.07 -30.60 -9.78
C VAL A 94 -7.69 -31.48 -10.98
N LYS A 95 -6.90 -30.97 -11.92
CA LYS A 95 -6.47 -31.71 -13.12
C LYS A 95 -4.99 -32.05 -13.17
N HIS A 96 -4.17 -31.24 -12.50
CA HIS A 96 -2.71 -31.32 -12.49
C HIS A 96 -2.20 -31.33 -11.06
N PRO A 97 -2.49 -32.40 -10.29
CA PRO A 97 -2.08 -32.48 -8.89
C PRO A 97 -0.53 -32.53 -8.73
N GLU A 98 0.21 -32.90 -9.76
CA GLU A 98 1.68 -32.92 -9.80
C GLU A 98 2.31 -31.53 -9.81
N ARG A 99 1.56 -30.46 -10.17
CA ARG A 99 2.12 -29.12 -10.32
C ARG A 99 2.65 -28.53 -9.01
N ARG A 100 3.80 -27.88 -9.11
CA ARG A 100 4.52 -27.26 -7.99
C ARG A 100 4.41 -25.75 -8.05
N PHE A 101 3.86 -25.15 -7.00
CA PHE A 101 3.68 -23.71 -6.87
C PHE A 101 4.62 -23.12 -5.82
N ILE A 102 5.28 -22.01 -6.18
CA ILE A 102 6.01 -21.14 -5.25
C ILE A 102 5.28 -19.80 -5.18
N LYS A 103 4.90 -19.40 -3.99
CA LYS A 103 4.17 -18.14 -3.72
C LYS A 103 5.08 -17.19 -2.96
N VAL A 104 5.25 -15.99 -3.44
CA VAL A 104 6.14 -14.98 -2.87
C VAL A 104 5.34 -13.69 -2.62
N SER A 105 5.48 -13.11 -1.42
CA SER A 105 4.92 -11.78 -1.10
C SER A 105 5.98 -10.91 -0.43
N TYR A 106 5.70 -9.63 -0.16
CA TYR A 106 6.63 -8.77 0.58
C TYR A 106 6.87 -9.24 2.03
N SER A 107 5.96 -10.04 2.60
CA SER A 107 6.11 -10.59 3.95
C SER A 107 5.75 -12.07 4.01
N ASP A 108 6.48 -12.80 4.86
CA ASP A 108 6.23 -14.23 5.11
C ASP A 108 4.84 -14.49 5.70
N SER A 109 4.34 -13.59 6.56
CA SER A 109 3.00 -13.72 7.14
C SER A 109 1.90 -13.65 6.09
N LEU A 110 2.03 -12.78 5.07
CA LEU A 110 1.05 -12.63 4.00
C LEU A 110 1.08 -13.86 3.07
N SER A 111 2.25 -14.26 2.60
CA SER A 111 2.38 -15.44 1.71
C SER A 111 1.90 -16.72 2.39
N ARG A 112 2.21 -16.90 3.69
CA ARG A 112 1.74 -18.00 4.50
C ARG A 112 0.22 -18.00 4.65
N LYS A 113 -0.40 -16.84 4.88
CA LYS A 113 -1.87 -16.71 4.93
C LYS A 113 -2.52 -17.20 3.64
N HIS A 114 -2.00 -16.80 2.48
CA HIS A 114 -2.53 -17.26 1.19
C HIS A 114 -2.35 -18.77 1.00
N ASN A 115 -1.22 -19.31 1.45
CA ASN A 115 -0.96 -20.74 1.38
C ASN A 115 -1.91 -21.55 2.26
N VAL A 116 -2.20 -21.07 3.48
CA VAL A 116 -3.18 -21.67 4.40
C VAL A 116 -4.57 -21.65 3.78
N LEU A 117 -5.03 -20.51 3.21
CA LEU A 117 -6.34 -20.44 2.55
C LEU A 117 -6.46 -21.41 1.36
N THR A 118 -5.39 -21.59 0.55
CA THR A 118 -5.38 -22.61 -0.49
C THR A 118 -5.56 -24.01 0.08
N ARG A 119 -4.87 -24.33 1.18
CA ARG A 119 -4.99 -25.62 1.87
C ARG A 119 -6.39 -25.83 2.45
N ASP A 120 -6.97 -24.79 3.04
CA ASP A 120 -8.32 -24.84 3.60
C ASP A 120 -9.38 -25.14 2.52
N ILE A 121 -9.22 -24.57 1.32
CA ILE A 121 -10.06 -24.93 0.16
C ILE A 121 -9.91 -26.43 -0.15
N ILE A 122 -8.69 -26.92 -0.30
CA ILE A 122 -8.41 -28.32 -0.68
C ILE A 122 -8.92 -29.31 0.39
N GLN A 123 -8.81 -28.96 1.67
CA GLN A 123 -9.27 -29.79 2.79
C GLN A 123 -10.77 -29.63 3.09
N SER A 124 -11.48 -28.71 2.41
CA SER A 124 -12.91 -28.50 2.65
C SER A 124 -13.74 -29.71 2.26
N THR A 125 -14.88 -29.88 2.94
CA THR A 125 -15.87 -30.91 2.57
C THR A 125 -16.38 -30.73 1.16
N TRP A 126 -16.48 -29.47 0.68
CA TRP A 126 -16.89 -29.18 -0.69
C TRP A 126 -15.87 -29.70 -1.72
N TYR A 127 -14.59 -29.41 -1.53
CA TYR A 127 -13.53 -29.87 -2.44
C TYR A 127 -13.38 -31.40 -2.40
N ALA A 128 -13.38 -31.99 -1.21
CA ALA A 128 -13.30 -33.43 -1.03
C ALA A 128 -14.48 -34.18 -1.68
N ALA A 129 -15.70 -33.66 -1.57
CA ALA A 129 -16.88 -34.25 -2.20
C ALA A 129 -16.84 -34.22 -3.74
N ASN A 130 -16.11 -33.25 -4.33
CA ASN A 130 -16.01 -33.11 -5.78
C ASN A 130 -14.79 -33.81 -6.37
N TRP A 131 -13.62 -33.74 -5.72
CA TRP A 131 -12.33 -34.17 -6.26
C TRP A 131 -11.41 -34.89 -5.26
N GLY A 132 -11.94 -35.32 -4.11
CA GLY A 132 -11.16 -36.04 -3.08
C GLY A 132 -10.61 -37.40 -3.52
N ASP A 133 -11.12 -37.94 -4.63
CA ASP A 133 -10.63 -39.15 -5.28
C ASP A 133 -9.37 -38.95 -6.12
N ARG A 134 -8.96 -37.72 -6.41
CA ARG A 134 -7.86 -37.43 -7.35
C ARG A 134 -6.49 -37.41 -6.69
N PHE A 135 -6.39 -36.91 -5.47
CA PHE A 135 -5.16 -36.89 -4.70
C PHE A 135 -5.45 -36.77 -3.19
N SER A 136 -4.43 -37.01 -2.39
CA SER A 136 -4.45 -36.76 -0.94
C SER A 136 -3.25 -35.93 -0.53
N LEU A 137 -3.41 -35.07 0.47
CA LEU A 137 -2.27 -34.37 1.09
C LEU A 137 -1.41 -35.35 1.87
N LYS A 138 -0.09 -35.12 1.90
CA LYS A 138 0.85 -35.88 2.71
C LYS A 138 0.82 -35.35 4.15
N ASP A 139 0.75 -36.26 5.14
CA ASP A 139 0.71 -35.91 6.55
C ASP A 139 2.06 -35.39 7.05
N ASP A 140 3.16 -35.94 6.54
CA ASP A 140 4.55 -35.62 6.92
C ASP A 140 5.02 -34.24 6.42
N VAL A 141 4.41 -33.72 5.34
CA VAL A 141 4.68 -32.39 4.78
C VAL A 141 3.38 -31.61 4.64
N ASN A 142 2.84 -31.15 5.77
CA ASN A 142 1.59 -30.39 5.84
C ASN A 142 1.72 -29.19 6.80
N ARG A 143 2.65 -28.30 6.49
CA ARG A 143 2.92 -27.06 7.26
C ARG A 143 2.18 -25.86 6.65
N GLN A 144 2.14 -24.76 7.37
CA GLN A 144 1.50 -23.53 6.89
C GLN A 144 2.20 -22.93 5.65
N ASN A 145 3.52 -23.02 5.61
CA ASN A 145 4.32 -22.48 4.51
C ASN A 145 4.65 -23.53 3.43
N GLU A 146 4.45 -24.83 3.71
CA GLU A 146 4.76 -25.89 2.76
C GLU A 146 3.82 -27.08 2.97
N PHE A 147 3.16 -27.52 1.90
CA PHE A 147 2.44 -28.80 1.91
C PHE A 147 2.55 -29.47 0.54
N LYS A 148 2.52 -30.82 0.57
CA LYS A 148 2.66 -31.69 -0.61
C LYS A 148 1.50 -32.66 -0.70
N ASN A 149 1.24 -33.14 -1.90
CA ASN A 149 0.29 -34.22 -2.14
C ASN A 149 1.01 -35.51 -2.60
N ASN A 150 0.27 -36.60 -2.70
CA ASN A 150 0.78 -37.90 -3.10
C ASN A 150 1.23 -37.99 -4.57
N HIS A 151 0.94 -36.98 -5.41
CA HIS A 151 1.44 -36.81 -6.78
C HIS A 151 2.71 -35.93 -6.87
N GLN A 152 3.38 -35.67 -5.76
CA GLN A 152 4.55 -34.80 -5.65
C GLN A 152 4.29 -33.31 -5.95
N GLY A 153 3.04 -32.91 -6.08
CA GLY A 153 2.67 -31.49 -6.13
C GLY A 153 3.10 -30.78 -4.86
N LEU A 154 3.49 -29.52 -5.00
CA LEU A 154 4.01 -28.68 -3.94
C LEU A 154 3.28 -27.35 -3.90
N MET A 155 2.89 -26.92 -2.70
CA MET A 155 2.54 -25.53 -2.38
C MET A 155 3.55 -25.01 -1.38
N PHE A 156 4.41 -24.09 -1.83
CA PHE A 156 5.44 -23.48 -0.99
C PHE A 156 5.27 -21.95 -0.97
N SER A 157 5.41 -21.35 0.20
CA SER A 157 5.29 -19.91 0.39
C SER A 157 6.47 -19.32 1.13
N THR A 158 6.92 -18.13 0.68
CA THR A 158 8.04 -17.38 1.25
C THR A 158 7.86 -15.87 1.04
N SER A 159 8.79 -15.09 1.53
CA SER A 159 8.85 -13.64 1.29
C SER A 159 9.97 -13.26 0.32
N VAL A 160 9.91 -12.04 -0.20
CA VAL A 160 11.06 -11.42 -0.89
C VAL A 160 12.28 -11.46 0.04
N GLY A 161 13.41 -11.94 -0.45
CA GLY A 161 14.62 -12.17 0.34
C GLY A 161 14.57 -13.41 1.23
N GLY A 162 13.46 -14.14 1.26
CA GLY A 162 13.33 -15.39 2.03
C GLY A 162 14.09 -16.56 1.42
N ALA A 163 14.32 -17.60 2.22
CA ALA A 163 15.03 -18.79 1.79
C ALA A 163 14.20 -19.58 0.76
N LEU A 164 14.82 -19.87 -0.38
CA LEU A 164 14.28 -20.70 -1.47
C LEU A 164 15.25 -21.86 -1.80
N THR A 165 16.03 -22.29 -0.82
CA THR A 165 17.08 -23.29 -1.03
C THR A 165 16.48 -24.66 -1.33
N GLY A 166 16.81 -25.18 -2.53
CA GLY A 166 16.47 -26.55 -2.94
C GLY A 166 15.10 -26.76 -3.56
N GLU A 167 14.16 -25.81 -3.45
CA GLU A 167 12.83 -25.97 -4.04
C GLU A 167 12.75 -25.31 -5.43
N GLY A 168 12.14 -26.04 -6.38
CA GLY A 168 11.78 -25.54 -7.71
C GLY A 168 10.26 -25.60 -7.90
N GLY A 169 9.74 -24.74 -8.77
CA GLY A 169 8.31 -24.67 -9.09
C GLY A 169 8.04 -24.66 -10.59
N ASP A 170 6.87 -25.15 -10.96
CA ASP A 170 6.37 -25.06 -12.34
C ASP A 170 5.65 -23.72 -12.55
N CYS A 171 5.15 -23.14 -11.47
CA CYS A 171 4.52 -21.83 -11.45
C CYS A 171 5.00 -21.03 -10.24
N ILE A 172 5.53 -19.83 -10.46
CA ILE A 172 5.95 -18.89 -9.42
C ILE A 172 5.01 -17.70 -9.45
N ILE A 173 4.34 -17.45 -8.32
CA ILE A 173 3.38 -16.34 -8.15
C ILE A 173 4.00 -15.32 -7.19
N LEU A 174 4.21 -14.09 -7.68
CA LEU A 174 4.60 -12.95 -6.86
C LEU A 174 3.37 -12.11 -6.57
N ASP A 175 2.90 -12.13 -5.33
CA ASP A 175 1.69 -11.42 -4.89
C ASP A 175 2.06 -10.26 -3.97
N ASP A 176 1.82 -9.05 -4.42
CA ASP A 176 2.24 -7.81 -3.77
C ASP A 176 3.69 -7.93 -3.24
N PRO A 177 4.72 -8.09 -4.12
CA PRO A 177 6.09 -8.34 -3.70
C PRO A 177 6.76 -7.14 -3.03
N GLN A 178 6.13 -5.96 -3.05
CA GLN A 178 6.61 -4.72 -2.45
C GLN A 178 5.63 -4.19 -1.41
N ASN A 179 6.18 -3.80 -0.24
CA ASN A 179 5.39 -3.19 0.81
C ASN A 179 5.00 -1.74 0.42
N PRO A 180 3.71 -1.36 0.44
CA PRO A 180 3.30 0.02 0.15
C PRO A 180 4.00 1.08 0.99
N LEU A 181 4.33 0.78 2.26
CA LEU A 181 5.03 1.70 3.15
C LEU A 181 6.51 1.92 2.78
N GLN A 182 7.10 1.00 2.02
CA GLN A 182 8.52 1.00 1.64
C GLN A 182 8.71 1.23 0.13
N ALA A 183 7.62 1.35 -0.63
CA ALA A 183 7.66 1.43 -2.09
C ALA A 183 8.44 2.66 -2.62
N ASN A 184 8.55 3.72 -1.83
CA ASN A 184 9.34 4.90 -2.18
C ASN A 184 10.84 4.74 -1.89
N SER A 185 11.24 3.72 -1.12
CA SER A 185 12.65 3.39 -0.89
C SER A 185 13.27 2.75 -2.14
N GLU A 186 14.29 3.38 -2.69
CA GLU A 186 15.04 2.86 -3.84
C GLU A 186 15.69 1.52 -3.50
N THR A 187 16.32 1.43 -2.32
CA THR A 187 16.97 0.21 -1.83
C THR A 187 16.00 -0.98 -1.76
N GLU A 188 14.77 -0.76 -1.26
CA GLU A 188 13.76 -1.82 -1.15
C GLU A 188 13.22 -2.23 -2.53
N ARG A 189 13.07 -1.28 -3.46
CA ARG A 189 12.68 -1.60 -4.84
C ARG A 189 13.77 -2.40 -5.54
N GLU A 190 15.02 -1.97 -5.45
CA GLU A 190 16.17 -2.66 -6.03
C GLU A 190 16.35 -4.05 -5.44
N ALA A 191 16.17 -4.22 -4.13
CA ALA A 191 16.23 -5.54 -3.48
C ALA A 191 15.15 -6.48 -4.04
N THR A 192 13.93 -6.01 -4.26
CA THR A 192 12.85 -6.81 -4.87
C THR A 192 13.19 -7.20 -6.31
N ILE A 193 13.68 -6.26 -7.12
CA ILE A 193 14.08 -6.50 -8.50
C ILE A 193 15.27 -7.49 -8.56
N ALA A 194 16.26 -7.31 -7.69
CA ALA A 194 17.41 -8.22 -7.59
C ALA A 194 16.98 -9.63 -7.19
N PHE A 195 16.06 -9.77 -6.23
CA PHE A 195 15.51 -11.06 -5.84
C PHE A 195 14.77 -11.74 -7.00
N PHE A 196 13.95 -10.99 -7.75
CA PHE A 196 13.28 -11.48 -8.95
C PHE A 196 14.29 -11.95 -10.01
N LYS A 197 15.31 -11.14 -10.33
CA LYS A 197 16.30 -11.44 -11.39
C LYS A 197 17.27 -12.57 -11.00
N ASN A 198 17.80 -12.51 -9.79
CA ASN A 198 18.94 -13.35 -9.41
C ASN A 198 18.53 -14.64 -8.70
N THR A 199 17.37 -14.64 -8.04
CA THR A 199 16.92 -15.79 -7.25
C THR A 199 15.79 -16.54 -7.94
N LEU A 200 14.70 -15.87 -8.28
CA LEU A 200 13.49 -16.55 -8.75
C LEU A 200 13.64 -17.15 -10.15
N GLN A 201 14.38 -16.52 -11.04
CA GLN A 201 14.56 -17.03 -12.41
C GLN A 201 15.15 -18.44 -12.43
N SER A 202 16.05 -18.76 -11.50
CA SER A 202 16.65 -20.08 -11.36
C SER A 202 15.78 -21.12 -10.64
N ARG A 203 14.58 -20.74 -10.21
CA ARG A 203 13.65 -21.63 -9.47
C ARG A 203 12.60 -22.28 -10.35
N LEU A 204 12.48 -21.91 -11.63
CA LEU A 204 11.62 -22.64 -12.54
C LEU A 204 12.19 -24.02 -12.83
N ASN A 205 11.38 -25.08 -12.69
CA ASN A 205 11.76 -26.46 -13.04
C ASN A 205 12.07 -26.59 -14.53
N ASP A 206 11.31 -25.91 -15.37
CA ASP A 206 11.56 -25.80 -16.81
C ASP A 206 11.51 -24.33 -17.24
N PRO A 207 12.62 -23.76 -17.73
CA PRO A 207 12.66 -22.38 -18.19
C PRO A 207 11.74 -22.05 -19.38
N LYS A 208 11.38 -23.06 -20.20
CA LYS A 208 10.58 -22.90 -21.42
C LYS A 208 9.08 -22.90 -21.14
N THR A 209 8.64 -23.80 -20.27
CA THR A 209 7.21 -24.00 -19.96
C THR A 209 6.80 -23.47 -18.60
N GLY A 210 7.78 -23.21 -17.73
CA GLY A 210 7.55 -22.69 -16.40
C GLY A 210 6.93 -21.29 -16.43
N VAL A 211 6.06 -21.02 -15.47
CA VAL A 211 5.20 -19.85 -15.43
C VAL A 211 5.64 -18.86 -14.36
N PHE A 212 5.65 -17.56 -14.72
CA PHE A 212 5.67 -16.46 -13.76
C PHE A 212 4.35 -15.67 -13.81
N ILE A 213 3.71 -15.48 -12.67
CA ILE A 213 2.57 -14.59 -12.49
C ILE A 213 2.96 -13.54 -11.46
N ILE A 214 2.84 -12.27 -11.83
CA ILE A 214 3.04 -11.13 -10.93
C ILE A 214 1.71 -10.44 -10.76
N VAL A 215 1.23 -10.38 -9.55
CA VAL A 215 -0.01 -9.67 -9.22
C VAL A 215 0.29 -8.64 -8.16
N MET A 216 0.03 -7.37 -8.45
CA MET A 216 0.28 -6.28 -7.52
C MET A 216 -0.52 -5.04 -7.88
N GLN A 217 -0.74 -4.17 -6.89
CA GLN A 217 -1.04 -2.77 -7.15
C GLN A 217 0.24 -2.04 -7.54
N ARG A 218 0.13 -1.02 -8.39
CA ARG A 218 1.27 -0.17 -8.71
C ARG A 218 1.58 0.75 -7.53
N LEU A 219 2.84 0.89 -7.20
CA LEU A 219 3.28 1.67 -6.04
C LEU A 219 4.26 2.78 -6.42
N HIS A 220 5.04 2.56 -7.45
CA HIS A 220 6.07 3.47 -7.95
C HIS A 220 6.32 3.21 -9.44
N GLU A 221 6.74 4.23 -10.22
CA GLU A 221 7.04 4.03 -11.64
C GLU A 221 8.11 2.95 -11.88
N LYS A 222 9.12 2.88 -10.98
CA LYS A 222 10.21 1.89 -10.99
C LYS A 222 9.95 0.72 -10.04
N ASP A 223 8.69 0.35 -9.79
CA ASP A 223 8.35 -0.88 -9.08
C ASP A 223 8.66 -2.11 -9.96
N LEU A 224 8.45 -3.32 -9.44
CA LEU A 224 8.75 -4.53 -10.20
C LEU A 224 8.01 -4.58 -11.55
N THR A 225 6.74 -4.18 -11.59
CA THR A 225 6.00 -4.06 -12.87
C THR A 225 6.66 -3.04 -13.79
N GLY A 226 6.98 -1.85 -13.28
CA GLY A 226 7.63 -0.80 -14.07
C GLY A 226 8.97 -1.24 -14.65
N HIS A 227 9.77 -1.95 -13.86
CA HIS A 227 11.03 -2.54 -14.33
C HIS A 227 10.81 -3.54 -15.45
N ILE A 228 9.88 -4.49 -15.30
CA ILE A 228 9.62 -5.53 -16.30
C ILE A 228 9.11 -4.94 -17.62
N LEU A 229 8.23 -3.94 -17.55
CA LEU A 229 7.69 -3.27 -18.73
C LEU A 229 8.76 -2.40 -19.43
N ALA A 230 9.61 -1.72 -18.68
CA ALA A 230 10.68 -0.90 -19.23
C ALA A 230 11.77 -1.73 -19.95
N GLU A 231 12.04 -2.95 -19.46
CA GLU A 231 13.01 -3.88 -20.07
C GLU A 231 12.38 -4.79 -21.15
N ASP A 232 11.08 -4.64 -21.42
CA ASP A 232 10.32 -5.44 -22.40
C ASP A 232 10.55 -6.95 -22.26
N LEU A 233 10.40 -7.49 -21.06
CA LEU A 233 10.68 -8.89 -20.75
C LEU A 233 9.61 -9.88 -21.25
N GLY A 234 8.76 -9.49 -22.19
CA GLY A 234 7.78 -10.37 -22.86
C GLY A 234 6.62 -10.81 -21.97
N TYR A 235 6.21 -10.00 -20.99
CA TYR A 235 5.07 -10.31 -20.15
C TYR A 235 3.75 -9.82 -20.79
N THR A 236 2.73 -10.68 -20.76
CA THR A 236 1.36 -10.25 -20.98
C THR A 236 0.91 -9.40 -19.79
N HIS A 237 0.45 -8.18 -20.04
CA HIS A 237 0.08 -7.23 -19.01
C HIS A 237 -1.42 -6.94 -19.00
N LEU A 238 -2.11 -7.33 -17.94
CA LEU A 238 -3.50 -6.97 -17.65
C LEU A 238 -3.49 -5.87 -16.58
N CYS A 239 -3.93 -4.67 -16.97
CA CYS A 239 -4.02 -3.52 -16.07
C CYS A 239 -5.48 -3.09 -15.90
N LEU A 240 -5.99 -3.17 -14.68
CA LEU A 240 -7.38 -2.90 -14.32
C LEU A 240 -7.47 -1.80 -13.25
N PRO A 241 -7.39 -0.51 -13.61
CA PRO A 241 -7.53 0.58 -12.64
C PRO A 241 -8.95 0.63 -12.05
N ALA A 242 -9.08 1.18 -10.82
CA ALA A 242 -10.36 1.35 -10.14
C ALA A 242 -11.34 2.20 -10.95
N GLU A 243 -10.83 3.25 -11.57
CA GLU A 243 -11.55 4.13 -12.51
C GLU A 243 -10.80 4.13 -13.83
N ALA A 244 -11.49 3.95 -14.95
CA ALA A 244 -10.88 3.93 -16.26
C ALA A 244 -10.38 5.35 -16.63
N PRO A 245 -9.07 5.55 -16.88
CA PRO A 245 -8.52 6.87 -17.19
C PRO A 245 -8.86 7.35 -18.61
N GLN A 246 -9.25 6.44 -19.46
CA GLN A 246 -9.66 6.65 -20.86
C GLN A 246 -10.44 5.45 -21.35
N ARG A 247 -11.08 5.57 -22.51
CA ARG A 247 -11.73 4.45 -23.17
C ARG A 247 -10.74 3.32 -23.45
N THR A 248 -11.02 2.13 -22.91
CA THR A 248 -10.16 0.94 -23.02
C THR A 248 -10.98 -0.27 -23.37
N ILE A 249 -10.50 -1.09 -24.31
CA ILE A 249 -11.07 -2.38 -24.66
C ILE A 249 -10.23 -3.48 -24.00
N ILE A 250 -10.88 -4.33 -23.22
CA ILE A 250 -10.26 -5.46 -22.53
C ILE A 250 -10.76 -6.74 -23.19
N THR A 251 -9.85 -7.46 -23.84
CA THR A 251 -10.17 -8.71 -24.54
C THR A 251 -9.84 -9.90 -23.64
N PHE A 252 -10.77 -10.81 -23.52
CA PHE A 252 -10.64 -12.05 -22.78
C PHE A 252 -9.88 -13.08 -23.64
N PRO A 253 -8.80 -13.67 -23.15
CA PRO A 253 -7.87 -14.43 -24.01
C PRO A 253 -8.39 -15.79 -24.48
N VAL A 254 -9.41 -16.34 -23.82
CA VAL A 254 -9.95 -17.67 -24.13
C VAL A 254 -11.23 -17.57 -24.93
N SER A 255 -12.18 -16.76 -24.50
CA SER A 255 -13.50 -16.62 -25.16
C SER A 255 -13.49 -15.60 -26.31
N GLY A 256 -12.52 -14.70 -26.35
CA GLY A 256 -12.52 -13.55 -27.25
C GLY A 256 -13.56 -12.48 -26.89
N ARG A 257 -14.26 -12.63 -25.77
CA ARG A 257 -15.20 -11.61 -25.26
C ARG A 257 -14.46 -10.30 -25.03
N GLU A 258 -15.12 -9.19 -25.32
CA GLU A 258 -14.60 -7.86 -25.07
C GLU A 258 -15.46 -7.12 -24.04
N VAL A 259 -14.79 -6.38 -23.16
CA VAL A 259 -15.40 -5.41 -22.25
C VAL A 259 -14.84 -4.04 -22.59
N ILE A 260 -15.74 -3.13 -22.91
CA ILE A 260 -15.39 -1.72 -23.14
C ILE A 260 -15.58 -0.97 -21.82
N ARG A 261 -14.54 -0.28 -21.38
CA ARG A 261 -14.61 0.68 -20.28
C ARG A 261 -14.47 2.07 -20.85
N GLU A 262 -15.49 2.89 -20.69
CA GLU A 262 -15.40 4.32 -21.02
C GLU A 262 -14.63 5.08 -19.93
N GLU A 263 -14.16 6.28 -20.25
CA GLU A 263 -13.51 7.16 -19.27
C GLU A 263 -14.42 7.40 -18.05
N GLY A 264 -13.88 7.21 -16.84
CA GLY A 264 -14.61 7.34 -15.59
C GLY A 264 -15.40 6.10 -15.17
N ASP A 265 -15.38 5.00 -15.95
CA ASP A 265 -16.03 3.75 -15.55
C ASP A 265 -15.33 3.11 -14.34
N ILE A 266 -16.12 2.80 -13.32
CA ILE A 266 -15.62 2.16 -12.11
C ILE A 266 -15.53 0.65 -12.30
N LEU A 267 -14.39 0.06 -11.87
CA LEU A 267 -14.12 -1.37 -12.01
C LEU A 267 -15.12 -2.23 -11.25
N ASN A 268 -15.47 -1.86 -10.03
CA ASN A 268 -16.44 -2.58 -9.21
C ASN A 268 -17.34 -1.59 -8.44
N PRO A 269 -18.38 -1.05 -9.09
CA PRO A 269 -19.23 -0.01 -8.49
C PRO A 269 -20.09 -0.50 -7.31
N GLN A 270 -20.32 -1.82 -7.19
CA GLN A 270 -21.05 -2.37 -6.04
C GLN A 270 -20.21 -2.34 -4.75
N ARG A 271 -18.89 -2.35 -4.88
CA ARG A 271 -17.96 -2.36 -3.75
C ARG A 271 -17.31 -1.00 -3.49
N PHE A 272 -17.02 -0.28 -4.56
CA PHE A 272 -16.37 1.04 -4.55
C PHE A 272 -17.15 1.96 -5.48
N ASP A 273 -18.05 2.75 -4.95
CA ASP A 273 -18.72 3.80 -5.70
C ASP A 273 -17.85 5.06 -5.83
N LYS A 274 -18.32 6.06 -6.59
CA LYS A 274 -17.59 7.32 -6.80
C LYS A 274 -17.27 8.07 -5.51
N GLU A 275 -18.20 8.06 -4.55
CA GLU A 275 -18.04 8.74 -3.27
C GLU A 275 -16.96 8.07 -2.43
N THR A 276 -16.96 6.74 -2.37
CA THR A 276 -15.94 5.95 -1.69
C THR A 276 -14.55 6.19 -2.29
N LEU A 277 -14.43 6.16 -3.63
CA LEU A 277 -13.17 6.42 -4.33
C LEU A 277 -12.69 7.85 -4.10
N ALA A 278 -13.57 8.84 -4.15
CA ALA A 278 -13.23 10.24 -3.86
C ALA A 278 -12.77 10.42 -2.40
N SER A 279 -13.43 9.76 -1.44
CA SER A 279 -13.03 9.77 -0.03
C SER A 279 -11.65 9.13 0.18
N LEU A 280 -11.38 8.01 -0.47
CA LEU A 280 -10.07 7.35 -0.45
C LEU A 280 -8.99 8.24 -1.04
N LYS A 281 -9.26 8.87 -2.20
CA LYS A 281 -8.33 9.82 -2.84
C LYS A 281 -7.98 10.99 -1.92
N LYS A 282 -8.99 11.54 -1.25
CA LYS A 282 -8.79 12.62 -0.27
C LYS A 282 -7.98 12.18 0.95
N SER A 283 -8.20 10.97 1.45
CA SER A 283 -7.53 10.49 2.67
C SER A 283 -6.09 10.08 2.46
N MET A 284 -5.74 9.52 1.30
CA MET A 284 -4.39 9.03 1.00
C MET A 284 -3.56 9.97 0.12
N GLY A 285 -4.19 11.00 -0.46
CA GLY A 285 -3.58 11.95 -1.38
C GLY A 285 -3.48 11.43 -2.82
N SER A 286 -3.44 12.36 -3.78
CA SER A 286 -3.48 12.04 -5.21
C SER A 286 -2.31 11.15 -5.68
N LEU A 287 -1.11 11.35 -5.14
CA LEU A 287 0.07 10.57 -5.53
C LEU A 287 -0.05 9.08 -5.16
N GLN A 288 -0.46 8.79 -3.94
CA GLN A 288 -0.68 7.42 -3.48
C GLN A 288 -1.86 6.77 -4.20
N TYR A 289 -2.93 7.53 -4.41
CA TYR A 289 -4.11 7.07 -5.11
C TYR A 289 -3.81 6.76 -6.59
N ALA A 290 -3.06 7.61 -7.29
CA ALA A 290 -2.65 7.40 -8.68
C ALA A 290 -1.90 6.06 -8.85
N GLY A 291 -1.01 5.72 -7.92
CA GLY A 291 -0.36 4.41 -7.92
C GLY A 291 -1.35 3.28 -7.66
N GLN A 292 -1.92 3.24 -6.45
CA GLN A 292 -2.64 2.07 -5.95
C GLN A 292 -4.01 1.85 -6.59
N TYR A 293 -4.74 2.91 -6.95
CA TYR A 293 -6.09 2.83 -7.49
C TYR A 293 -6.15 3.10 -8.99
N GLU A 294 -5.43 4.09 -9.51
CA GLU A 294 -5.38 4.39 -10.94
C GLU A 294 -4.34 3.55 -11.70
N GLN A 295 -3.48 2.80 -11.00
CA GLN A 295 -2.38 1.98 -11.55
C GLN A 295 -1.37 2.80 -12.40
N THR A 296 -1.33 4.11 -12.20
CA THR A 296 -0.47 5.07 -12.89
C THR A 296 0.36 5.86 -11.88
N PRO A 297 1.39 5.22 -11.26
CA PRO A 297 2.24 5.93 -10.30
C PRO A 297 2.94 7.10 -11.00
N ALA A 298 2.96 8.24 -10.32
CA ALA A 298 3.62 9.43 -10.85
C ALA A 298 5.13 9.19 -11.03
N PRO A 299 5.77 9.82 -12.04
CA PRO A 299 7.21 9.74 -12.23
C PRO A 299 7.97 10.21 -10.98
N ALA A 300 9.02 9.48 -10.61
CA ALA A 300 9.88 9.82 -9.47
C ALA A 300 10.61 11.17 -9.66
N ASP A 301 10.73 11.63 -10.87
CA ASP A 301 11.30 12.93 -11.23
C ASP A 301 10.32 14.11 -11.06
N GLY A 302 9.07 13.85 -10.70
CA GLY A 302 8.09 14.88 -10.33
C GLY A 302 8.42 15.52 -8.99
N LEU A 303 8.13 16.81 -8.84
CA LEU A 303 8.26 17.53 -7.57
C LEU A 303 7.21 17.00 -6.59
N ILE A 304 7.62 16.72 -5.34
CA ILE A 304 6.75 16.12 -4.33
C ILE A 304 5.65 17.08 -3.90
N PHE A 305 5.96 18.39 -3.81
CA PHE A 305 5.00 19.42 -3.43
C PHE A 305 4.60 20.27 -4.62
N LYS A 306 3.31 20.53 -4.77
CA LYS A 306 2.77 21.37 -5.83
C LYS A 306 2.54 22.80 -5.33
N ARG A 307 2.78 23.80 -6.20
CA ARG A 307 2.62 25.21 -5.86
C ARG A 307 1.21 25.54 -5.36
N GLU A 308 0.19 24.92 -5.93
CA GLU A 308 -1.22 25.12 -5.55
C GLU A 308 -1.52 24.70 -4.09
N TRP A 309 -0.76 23.74 -3.53
CA TRP A 309 -0.93 23.30 -2.16
C TRP A 309 -0.27 24.22 -1.12
N LEU A 310 0.58 25.15 -1.55
CA LEU A 310 1.42 26.02 -0.71
C LEU A 310 0.90 27.44 -0.63
N GLN A 311 -0.39 27.68 -0.93
CA GLN A 311 -1.00 29.02 -1.01
C GLN A 311 -1.90 29.36 0.18
N ASN A 312 -1.94 28.52 1.22
CA ASN A 312 -2.76 28.78 2.41
C ASN A 312 -1.99 29.64 3.40
N PHE A 313 -2.29 30.94 3.37
CA PHE A 313 -1.64 31.89 4.26
C PHE A 313 -2.57 32.34 5.37
N PHE A 314 -2.02 32.54 6.58
CA PHE A 314 -2.76 33.07 7.72
C PHE A 314 -2.15 34.38 8.23
N ASP A 315 -3.00 35.19 8.88
CA ASP A 315 -2.54 36.34 9.65
C ASP A 315 -2.25 35.87 11.09
N PRO A 316 -0.98 36.03 11.58
CA PRO A 316 -0.63 35.65 12.95
C PRO A 316 -1.49 36.27 14.04
N LYS A 317 -2.06 37.46 13.79
CA LYS A 317 -2.97 38.14 14.73
C LYS A 317 -4.36 37.54 14.78
N ALA A 318 -4.82 36.89 13.71
CA ALA A 318 -6.14 36.28 13.58
C ALA A 318 -6.12 34.75 13.67
N ALA A 319 -4.97 34.15 13.93
CA ALA A 319 -4.82 32.70 13.97
C ALA A 319 -5.61 32.07 15.12
N PRO A 320 -6.24 30.90 14.90
CA PRO A 320 -6.97 30.19 15.94
C PRO A 320 -6.07 29.72 17.07
N HIS A 321 -6.67 29.42 18.22
CA HIS A 321 -5.95 28.85 19.36
C HIS A 321 -5.31 27.51 18.98
N GLN A 322 -4.00 27.39 19.25
CA GLN A 322 -3.26 26.15 19.01
C GLN A 322 -3.41 25.18 20.19
N SER A 323 -4.01 24.02 19.94
CA SER A 323 -4.17 22.96 20.95
C SER A 323 -2.81 22.36 21.36
N MET A 324 -1.83 22.42 20.46
CA MET A 324 -0.46 22.00 20.66
C MET A 324 0.48 22.90 19.86
N LEU A 325 1.55 23.37 20.50
CA LEU A 325 2.62 24.14 19.85
C LEU A 325 3.96 23.45 20.18
N ILE A 326 4.80 23.24 19.17
CA ILE A 326 6.07 22.53 19.30
C ILE A 326 7.20 23.28 18.61
N GLN A 327 8.43 22.94 18.98
CA GLN A 327 9.61 23.18 18.17
C GLN A 327 10.01 21.88 17.49
N SER A 328 10.50 21.93 16.27
CA SER A 328 11.07 20.78 15.56
C SER A 328 12.40 21.16 14.96
N TRP A 329 13.43 20.37 15.23
CA TRP A 329 14.80 20.67 14.87
C TRP A 329 15.42 19.53 14.07
N ASP A 330 16.04 19.86 12.92
CA ASP A 330 17.02 19.03 12.25
C ASP A 330 18.43 19.63 12.50
N MET A 331 19.29 18.83 13.12
CA MET A 331 20.64 19.22 13.55
C MET A 331 21.66 18.50 12.66
N ALA A 332 21.65 18.77 11.36
CA ALA A 332 22.61 18.17 10.44
C ALA A 332 24.03 18.75 10.66
N PHE A 333 25.01 17.86 10.76
CA PHE A 333 26.44 18.27 10.91
C PHE A 333 27.28 17.48 9.90
N THR A 334 28.09 18.20 9.10
CA THR A 334 29.12 17.58 8.27
C THR A 334 30.46 17.71 8.95
N LYS A 335 31.26 16.63 8.96
CA LYS A 335 32.58 16.58 9.62
C LYS A 335 33.66 17.46 8.97
N SER A 336 33.42 18.01 7.78
CA SER A 336 34.45 18.61 6.93
C SER A 336 34.54 20.13 6.95
N GLU A 337 33.51 20.84 7.45
CA GLU A 337 33.56 22.31 7.57
C GLU A 337 32.84 22.69 8.87
N GLY A 338 33.50 23.42 9.75
CA GLY A 338 33.10 23.70 11.14
C GLY A 338 31.70 24.27 11.39
N SER A 339 30.84 24.37 10.38
CA SER A 339 29.41 24.75 10.49
C SER A 339 28.56 23.96 9.53
N ALA A 340 27.39 23.46 10.00
CA ALA A 340 26.40 22.81 9.19
C ALA A 340 25.10 23.61 9.21
N LYS A 341 24.23 23.41 8.20
CA LYS A 341 22.92 24.05 8.17
C LYS A 341 22.03 23.41 9.24
N VAL A 342 21.46 24.20 10.11
CA VAL A 342 20.57 23.79 11.20
C VAL A 342 19.21 24.45 10.96
N ALA A 343 18.15 23.66 11.00
CA ALA A 343 16.80 24.14 10.81
C ALA A 343 15.92 23.88 12.03
N GLY A 344 15.19 24.89 12.48
CA GLY A 344 14.26 24.80 13.61
C GLY A 344 12.94 25.52 13.34
N TYR A 345 11.84 24.79 13.36
CA TYR A 345 10.49 25.33 13.15
C TYR A 345 9.70 25.43 14.44
N ILE A 346 8.85 26.46 14.53
CA ILE A 346 7.72 26.50 15.45
C ILE A 346 6.46 26.12 14.68
N VAL A 347 5.80 25.05 15.10
CA VAL A 347 4.61 24.53 14.43
C VAL A 347 3.52 24.27 15.46
N GLY A 348 2.30 24.71 15.13
CA GLY A 348 1.13 24.54 15.99
C GLY A 348 0.02 23.76 15.30
N ARG A 349 -0.83 23.10 16.10
CA ARG A 349 -2.00 22.37 15.63
C ARG A 349 -3.28 22.94 16.20
N SER A 350 -4.29 23.16 15.34
CA SER A 350 -5.65 23.52 15.70
C SER A 350 -6.64 22.63 14.96
N GLY A 351 -7.18 21.62 15.64
CA GLY A 351 -8.02 20.63 15.00
C GLY A 351 -7.25 19.77 13.99
N ALA A 352 -7.65 19.83 12.72
CA ALA A 352 -6.96 19.19 11.60
C ALA A 352 -5.85 20.06 11.01
N ASP A 353 -5.88 21.37 11.26
CA ASP A 353 -5.02 22.35 10.64
C ASP A 353 -3.69 22.53 11.39
N ILE A 354 -2.62 22.73 10.63
CA ILE A 354 -1.26 22.93 11.11
C ILE A 354 -0.79 24.32 10.66
N TYR A 355 -0.28 25.09 11.61
CA TYR A 355 0.18 26.46 11.44
C TYR A 355 1.67 26.55 11.67
N ILE A 356 2.41 27.05 10.68
CA ILE A 356 3.85 27.24 10.76
C ILE A 356 4.11 28.68 11.23
N TRP A 357 4.72 28.85 12.39
CA TRP A 357 4.81 30.15 13.05
C TRP A 357 6.14 30.86 12.89
N ASP A 358 7.24 30.11 12.91
CA ASP A 358 8.59 30.66 12.92
C ASP A 358 9.60 29.67 12.36
N LEU A 359 10.71 30.18 11.86
CA LEU A 359 11.81 29.39 11.31
C LEU A 359 13.15 29.99 11.73
N VAL A 360 14.06 29.13 12.17
CA VAL A 360 15.51 29.36 12.24
C VAL A 360 16.15 28.44 11.22
N ASN A 361 16.90 28.99 10.25
CA ASN A 361 17.52 28.18 9.18
C ASN A 361 18.87 28.81 8.79
N GLU A 362 19.92 28.44 9.53
CA GLU A 362 21.24 29.05 9.42
C GLU A 362 22.37 28.01 9.54
N LYS A 363 23.57 28.36 9.02
CA LYS A 363 24.76 27.56 9.27
C LYS A 363 25.26 27.86 10.68
N MET A 364 25.38 26.85 11.52
CA MET A 364 25.72 26.98 12.93
C MET A 364 26.76 25.94 13.36
N THR A 365 27.62 26.35 14.28
CA THR A 365 28.43 25.45 15.10
C THR A 365 27.55 24.77 16.16
N PHE A 366 28.08 23.75 16.84
CA PHE A 366 27.38 23.09 17.93
C PHE A 366 26.92 24.06 19.02
N THR A 367 27.80 24.96 19.43
CA THR A 367 27.52 25.95 20.50
C THR A 367 26.43 26.93 20.08
N GLU A 368 26.45 27.38 18.81
CA GLU A 368 25.42 28.26 18.25
C GLU A 368 24.08 27.56 18.12
N SER A 369 24.05 26.27 17.75
CA SER A 369 22.86 25.48 17.71
C SER A 369 22.17 25.33 19.08
N VAL A 370 22.96 25.09 20.13
CA VAL A 370 22.49 25.07 21.53
C VAL A 370 21.91 26.44 21.93
N ALA A 371 22.56 27.52 21.54
CA ALA A 371 22.11 28.89 21.83
C ALA A 371 20.80 29.20 21.04
N ALA A 372 20.70 28.75 19.79
CA ALA A 372 19.48 28.89 18.95
C ALA A 372 18.27 28.20 19.58
N VAL A 373 18.43 26.96 20.06
CA VAL A 373 17.34 26.25 20.78
C VAL A 373 16.87 27.03 22.00
N ARG A 374 17.81 27.58 22.80
CA ARG A 374 17.46 28.41 23.97
C ARG A 374 16.72 29.68 23.58
N THR A 375 17.22 30.38 22.57
CA THR A 375 16.64 31.63 22.08
C THR A 375 15.22 31.41 21.56
N LEU A 376 15.03 30.39 20.72
CA LEU A 376 13.70 30.05 20.19
C LEU A 376 12.75 29.59 21.30
N THR A 377 13.24 28.88 22.32
CA THR A 377 12.45 28.48 23.50
C THR A 377 12.00 29.73 24.30
N GLY A 378 12.87 30.70 24.48
CA GLY A 378 12.54 31.98 25.14
C GLY A 378 11.50 32.79 24.34
N LYS A 379 11.63 32.84 23.01
CA LYS A 379 10.67 33.50 22.12
C LYS A 379 9.30 32.84 22.10
N TRP A 380 9.26 31.49 22.22
CA TRP A 380 8.04 30.70 22.14
C TRP A 380 7.82 29.83 23.38
N PRO A 381 7.56 30.41 24.57
CA PRO A 381 7.46 29.66 25.83
C PRO A 381 6.27 28.70 25.86
N LYS A 382 5.26 28.91 24.99
CA LYS A 382 4.10 28.01 24.84
C LYS A 382 4.41 26.73 24.02
N ALA A 383 5.54 26.67 23.32
CA ALA A 383 5.95 25.48 22.61
C ALA A 383 6.48 24.42 23.60
N ARG A 384 5.59 23.51 24.02
CA ARG A 384 5.87 22.57 25.12
C ARG A 384 6.83 21.45 24.74
N ALA A 385 6.74 20.90 23.54
CA ALA A 385 7.65 19.88 23.04
C ALA A 385 8.75 20.50 22.15
N LYS A 386 9.99 20.07 22.35
CA LYS A 386 11.16 20.37 21.51
C LYS A 386 11.62 19.07 20.90
N VAL A 387 11.17 18.82 19.68
CA VAL A 387 11.39 17.58 18.94
C VAL A 387 12.72 17.70 18.19
N ILE A 388 13.67 16.84 18.48
CA ILE A 388 14.99 16.83 17.86
C ILE A 388 15.20 15.45 17.22
N GLU A 389 15.64 15.44 15.96
CA GLU A 389 15.93 14.19 15.27
C GLU A 389 17.07 13.43 15.97
N ASN A 390 16.86 12.14 16.26
CA ASN A 390 17.84 11.26 16.89
C ASN A 390 18.88 10.80 15.85
N LYS A 391 19.58 11.78 15.25
CA LYS A 391 20.71 11.60 14.34
C LYS A 391 21.80 12.62 14.62
N ALA A 392 22.99 12.34 14.15
CA ALA A 392 24.16 13.22 14.26
C ALA A 392 24.39 13.73 15.71
N ASN A 393 24.29 15.02 15.94
CA ASN A 393 24.47 15.62 17.27
C ASN A 393 23.18 15.87 18.04
N GLY A 394 22.02 15.49 17.49
CA GLY A 394 20.73 15.64 18.17
C GLY A 394 20.73 15.08 19.60
N PRO A 395 21.10 13.80 19.80
CA PRO A 395 21.17 13.23 21.15
C PRO A 395 22.10 14.02 22.14
N ALA A 396 23.24 14.51 21.67
CA ALA A 396 24.14 15.29 22.50
C ALA A 396 23.55 16.64 22.94
N ILE A 397 22.79 17.29 22.05
CA ILE A 397 22.07 18.54 22.38
C ILE A 397 20.91 18.24 23.35
N VAL A 398 20.18 17.17 23.17
CA VAL A 398 19.12 16.75 24.10
C VAL A 398 19.71 16.48 25.47
N ASP A 399 20.80 15.73 25.57
CA ASP A 399 21.46 15.41 26.84
C ASP A 399 21.96 16.67 27.57
N LEU A 400 22.51 17.63 26.83
CA LEU A 400 22.97 18.90 27.39
C LEU A 400 21.81 19.76 27.89
N LEU A 401 20.70 19.81 27.15
CA LEU A 401 19.62 20.75 27.41
C LEU A 401 18.46 20.17 28.25
N LYS A 402 18.29 18.89 28.34
CA LYS A 402 17.13 18.24 29.03
C LYS A 402 17.01 18.62 30.50
N LYS A 403 18.12 18.97 31.16
CA LYS A 403 18.11 19.45 32.56
C LYS A 403 17.76 20.93 32.69
N GLN A 404 17.82 21.69 31.61
CA GLN A 404 17.65 23.15 31.59
C GLN A 404 16.35 23.57 30.88
N ILE A 405 15.92 22.81 29.87
CA ILE A 405 14.74 23.10 29.04
C ILE A 405 13.77 21.94 29.16
N PRO A 406 12.57 22.14 29.71
CA PRO A 406 11.57 21.08 29.79
C PRO A 406 11.00 20.76 28.42
N GLY A 407 10.61 19.49 28.23
CA GLY A 407 9.92 19.03 27.02
C GLY A 407 10.82 18.70 25.84
N MET A 408 12.10 18.42 26.07
CA MET A 408 13.00 17.86 25.05
C MET A 408 12.55 16.44 24.67
N VAL A 409 12.41 16.18 23.38
CA VAL A 409 11.94 14.90 22.83
C VAL A 409 12.88 14.46 21.72
N GLU A 410 13.51 13.31 21.89
CA GLU A 410 14.21 12.65 20.80
C GLU A 410 13.18 11.98 19.88
N PHE A 411 13.31 12.18 18.60
CA PHE A 411 12.42 11.64 17.59
C PHE A 411 13.22 10.93 16.50
N SER A 412 12.83 9.71 16.21
CA SER A 412 13.46 8.87 15.18
C SER A 412 12.42 8.60 14.08
N PRO A 413 12.30 9.47 13.08
CA PRO A 413 11.38 9.24 11.98
C PRO A 413 11.81 8.02 11.16
N LYS A 414 10.84 7.21 10.75
CA LYS A 414 11.07 6.03 9.91
C LYS A 414 11.09 6.41 8.42
N GLY A 415 11.91 5.71 7.65
CA GLY A 415 11.99 5.89 6.20
C GLY A 415 12.96 6.99 5.75
N SER A 416 13.16 7.08 4.44
CA SER A 416 13.97 8.11 3.78
C SER A 416 13.32 9.49 3.86
N LYS A 417 14.09 10.55 3.60
CA LYS A 417 13.58 11.94 3.53
C LYS A 417 12.40 12.04 2.53
N GLN A 418 12.49 11.39 1.38
CA GLN A 418 11.42 11.38 0.38
C GLN A 418 10.17 10.65 0.86
N GLU A 419 10.30 9.48 1.47
CA GLU A 419 9.17 8.74 2.03
C GLU A 419 8.41 9.55 3.08
N ARG A 420 9.15 10.23 3.95
CA ARG A 420 8.57 11.10 4.96
C ARG A 420 7.83 12.29 4.34
N ALA A 421 8.44 12.95 3.35
CA ALA A 421 7.82 14.04 2.62
C ALA A 421 6.53 13.59 1.91
N LEU A 422 6.56 12.44 1.22
CA LEU A 422 5.38 11.87 0.57
C LEU A 422 4.26 11.55 1.57
N SER A 423 4.59 11.12 2.78
CA SER A 423 3.57 10.80 3.80
C SER A 423 2.81 12.01 4.34
N VAL A 424 3.36 13.22 4.20
CA VAL A 424 2.71 14.47 4.62
C VAL A 424 2.02 15.23 3.47
N THR A 425 2.22 14.84 2.21
CA THR A 425 1.58 15.52 1.06
C THR A 425 0.06 15.57 1.13
N PRO A 426 -0.68 14.57 1.69
CA PRO A 426 -2.12 14.66 1.82
C PRO A 426 -2.60 15.87 2.64
N TYR A 427 -1.82 16.28 3.64
CA TYR A 427 -2.17 17.45 4.47
C TYR A 427 -1.95 18.76 3.73
N PHE A 428 -0.92 18.83 2.87
CA PHE A 428 -0.70 19.98 1.97
C PHE A 428 -1.79 20.06 0.90
N GLU A 429 -2.09 18.95 0.26
CA GLU A 429 -3.11 18.84 -0.79
C GLU A 429 -4.52 19.18 -0.26
N ALA A 430 -4.85 18.72 0.95
CA ALA A 430 -6.11 19.02 1.61
C ALA A 430 -6.24 20.48 2.10
N GLY A 431 -5.16 21.28 2.02
CA GLY A 431 -5.14 22.66 2.48
C GLY A 431 -5.01 22.82 3.99
N ASN A 432 -4.61 21.79 4.72
CA ASN A 432 -4.46 21.83 6.18
C ASN A 432 -3.15 22.47 6.66
N ILE A 433 -2.20 22.76 5.77
CA ILE A 433 -0.95 23.41 6.13
C ILE A 433 -1.02 24.89 5.84
N HIS A 434 -0.82 25.70 6.88
CA HIS A 434 -0.91 27.15 6.79
C HIS A 434 0.43 27.82 7.08
N PHE A 435 0.87 28.70 6.18
CA PHE A 435 2.05 29.52 6.34
C PHE A 435 1.65 30.94 6.80
N PRO A 436 2.48 31.64 7.56
CA PRO A 436 2.23 33.05 7.80
C PRO A 436 2.34 33.84 6.50
N LYS A 437 1.65 34.95 6.39
CA LYS A 437 1.74 35.83 5.21
C LYS A 437 3.19 36.24 4.96
N PRO A 438 3.71 36.15 3.72
CA PRO A 438 5.10 36.48 3.41
C PRO A 438 5.52 37.89 3.80
N GLU A 439 4.58 38.85 3.80
CA GLU A 439 4.82 40.22 4.23
C GLU A 439 5.19 40.34 5.72
N THR A 440 4.74 39.37 6.53
CA THR A 440 5.03 39.31 7.97
C THR A 440 6.16 38.35 8.32
N ALA A 441 6.48 37.44 7.40
CA ALA A 441 7.47 36.38 7.57
C ALA A 441 8.22 36.12 6.24
N PRO A 442 9.21 36.95 5.87
CA PRO A 442 9.90 36.87 4.56
C PRO A 442 10.51 35.49 4.26
N TRP A 443 10.92 34.73 5.27
CA TRP A 443 11.48 33.38 5.12
C TRP A 443 10.52 32.38 4.48
N VAL A 444 9.20 32.66 4.46
CA VAL A 444 8.18 31.80 3.82
C VAL A 444 8.44 31.64 2.32
N HIS A 445 8.95 32.69 1.65
CA HIS A 445 9.28 32.60 0.23
C HIS A 445 10.34 31.53 -0.02
N ASP A 446 11.40 31.51 0.76
CA ASP A 446 12.50 30.54 0.61
C ASP A 446 12.02 29.14 0.92
N THR A 447 11.27 28.97 2.01
CA THR A 447 10.65 27.65 2.37
C THR A 447 9.76 27.12 1.26
N ILE A 448 8.92 27.96 0.66
CA ILE A 448 8.06 27.57 -0.47
C ILE A 448 8.91 27.15 -1.68
N GLN A 449 9.98 27.87 -2.00
CA GLN A 449 10.88 27.50 -3.09
C GLN A 449 11.59 26.16 -2.80
N ASP A 450 12.08 25.96 -1.57
CA ASP A 450 12.73 24.71 -1.16
C ASP A 450 11.76 23.53 -1.24
N LEU A 451 10.50 23.68 -0.80
CA LEU A 451 9.44 22.68 -0.98
C LEU A 451 9.19 22.35 -2.44
N LEU A 452 9.09 23.38 -3.32
CA LEU A 452 8.87 23.18 -4.75
C LEU A 452 10.03 22.48 -5.46
N MET A 453 11.25 22.63 -4.96
CA MET A 453 12.44 22.00 -5.53
C MET A 453 12.74 20.63 -4.91
N PHE A 454 12.06 20.25 -3.82
CA PHE A 454 12.31 18.99 -3.15
C PHE A 454 11.86 17.79 -4.02
N PRO A 455 12.65 16.71 -4.18
CA PRO A 455 13.90 16.40 -3.49
C PRO A 455 15.18 16.86 -4.18
N LYS A 456 15.13 17.62 -5.28
CA LYS A 456 16.28 18.02 -6.11
C LYS A 456 17.04 19.25 -5.58
N GLY A 457 16.47 19.99 -4.62
CA GLY A 457 17.07 21.19 -4.04
C GLY A 457 18.42 20.94 -3.33
N GLU A 458 19.25 21.98 -3.28
CA GLU A 458 20.57 21.95 -2.64
C GLU A 458 20.46 21.81 -1.11
N TYR A 459 19.42 22.40 -0.51
CA TYR A 459 19.18 22.41 0.94
C TYR A 459 17.89 21.62 1.25
N LYS A 460 18.03 20.57 2.06
CA LYS A 460 16.95 19.62 2.39
C LYS A 460 16.62 19.55 3.89
N ASP A 461 17.44 20.20 4.72
CA ASP A 461 17.39 20.03 6.19
C ASP A 461 16.23 20.82 6.82
N ASP A 462 15.86 21.96 6.25
CA ASP A 462 14.66 22.71 6.65
C ASP A 462 13.37 21.96 6.33
N ILE A 463 13.29 21.33 5.15
CA ILE A 463 12.12 20.50 4.79
C ILE A 463 12.00 19.30 5.73
N ASP A 464 13.12 18.68 6.12
CA ASP A 464 13.09 17.56 7.08
C ASP A 464 12.58 17.99 8.45
N ALA A 465 13.03 19.15 8.97
CA ALA A 465 12.54 19.69 10.23
C ALA A 465 11.05 20.01 10.19
N LEU A 466 10.53 20.52 9.06
CA LEU A 466 9.11 20.78 8.85
C LEU A 466 8.29 19.48 8.77
N VAL A 467 8.71 18.54 7.93
CA VAL A 467 8.08 17.23 7.78
C VAL A 467 8.05 16.49 9.12
N GLN A 468 9.13 16.51 9.87
CA GLN A 468 9.20 15.94 11.22
C GLN A 468 8.17 16.57 12.16
N ALA A 469 8.01 17.91 12.13
CA ALA A 469 7.01 18.59 12.94
C ALA A 469 5.60 18.12 12.63
N ILE A 470 5.25 18.01 11.34
CA ILE A 470 3.93 17.55 10.89
C ILE A 470 3.68 16.11 11.36
N LEU A 471 4.61 15.22 11.12
CA LEU A 471 4.52 13.81 11.55
C LEU A 471 4.32 13.70 13.06
N TYR A 472 5.11 14.42 13.85
CA TYR A 472 4.99 14.40 15.29
C TYR A 472 3.63 14.91 15.79
N LEU A 473 3.11 15.98 15.19
CA LEU A 473 1.81 16.55 15.57
C LEU A 473 0.64 15.63 15.19
N MET A 474 0.75 14.93 14.05
CA MET A 474 -0.30 14.04 13.59
C MET A 474 -0.33 12.70 14.33
N ASP A 475 0.81 12.24 14.85
CA ASP A 475 0.89 11.03 15.71
C ASP A 475 0.22 11.23 17.09
N LYS A 476 -0.04 12.45 17.49
CA LYS A 476 -0.68 12.74 18.79
C LYS A 476 -2.20 12.87 18.65
N PRO A 477 -2.99 12.28 19.57
CA PRO A 477 -4.43 12.43 19.54
C PRO A 477 -4.81 13.92 19.65
N ALA A 478 -5.75 14.36 18.81
CA ALA A 478 -6.31 15.69 18.92
C ALA A 478 -7.02 15.83 20.29
N LYS A 479 -6.54 16.72 21.15
CA LYS A 479 -7.31 17.07 22.35
C LYS A 479 -8.58 17.78 21.88
N SER A 480 -9.74 17.23 22.22
CA SER A 480 -11.02 17.92 22.01
C SER A 480 -10.93 19.33 22.61
N PRO A 481 -11.47 20.37 21.93
CA PRO A 481 -11.57 21.68 22.52
C PRO A 481 -12.33 21.56 23.86
N PRO A 482 -11.96 22.34 24.92
CA PRO A 482 -12.71 22.33 26.14
C PRO A 482 -14.18 22.61 25.80
N LYS A 483 -15.08 21.73 26.24
CA LYS A 483 -16.53 21.99 26.14
C LYS A 483 -16.76 23.38 26.71
N ALA A 484 -17.30 24.29 25.92
CA ALA A 484 -17.82 25.56 26.43
C ALA A 484 -18.86 25.17 27.49
N GLU A 485 -18.58 25.44 28.76
CA GLU A 485 -19.56 25.35 29.79
C GLU A 485 -20.68 26.31 29.36
N ALA A 486 -21.84 25.73 29.03
CA ALA A 486 -23.04 26.49 28.84
C ALA A 486 -23.31 27.18 30.20
N MET A 487 -23.03 28.47 30.27
CA MET A 487 -23.55 29.32 31.31
C MET A 487 -25.08 29.27 31.23
N LEU A 488 -25.67 28.28 31.87
CA LEU A 488 -27.08 28.34 32.25
C LEU A 488 -27.22 29.48 33.23
N SER A 489 -27.63 30.63 32.72
CA SER A 489 -28.12 31.73 33.52
C SER A 489 -29.25 31.18 34.40
N LYS A 490 -29.01 31.12 35.71
CA LYS A 490 -30.05 31.02 36.73
C LYS A 490 -30.86 32.31 36.66
N SER A 491 -31.90 32.36 35.87
CA SER A 491 -32.94 33.32 36.05
C SER A 491 -33.91 32.75 37.10
N SER A 492 -33.77 33.26 38.29
CA SER A 492 -34.77 33.20 39.33
C SER A 492 -36.04 33.90 38.87
N TYR A 493 -37.14 33.19 38.75
CA TYR A 493 -38.47 33.82 38.81
C TYR A 493 -39.27 33.16 39.91
N TRP A 494 -39.67 34.06 40.79
CA TRP A 494 -40.49 33.89 41.95
C TRP A 494 -42.02 33.78 41.61
N ARG A 495 -42.74 32.92 42.33
CA ARG A 495 -44.14 33.06 42.86
C ARG A 495 -45.25 33.31 41.82
N ARG A 496 -46.23 32.46 41.75
CA ARG A 496 -47.43 32.32 42.59
C ARG A 496 -48.20 31.06 42.23
#